data_51ec66e0087d862db4ee5e85143397ba
#
_entry.id   51ec66e0087d862db4ee5e85143397ba
#
_cell.length_a   1.000
_cell.length_b   1.000
_cell.length_c   1.000
_cell.angle_alpha   90.00
_cell.angle_beta   90.00
_cell.angle_gamma   90.00
#
_symmetry.space_group_name_H-M   'P 1'
#
loop_
_entity.id
_entity.type
_entity.pdbx_description
1 polymer ?
#
loop_
_entity_poly.entity_id
_entity_poly.type
_entity_poly.pdbx_seq_one_letter_code
_entity_poly.pdbx_strand_id
1 'polypeptide(L)'
;TNSLYNEDFKQFGLLQGQDGLIVYRGKLAYVLLNLFPYNAGHLLVCPYRHFSTYDLASKEETAEVALLTQQAMATIVKTSGAHGFNIGMNQGEVAGAGIAEHLHQHLVPRWRNDSNFFPIIGQTKAMPKLLGEVRETFANNWVTDA
;
A
#
# COMPACT_ATOMS: atom_id res chain seq x y z
N THR A 1 21.03 0.15 1.92
CA THR A 1 19.69 0.40 1.35
C THR A 1 18.92 -0.88 1.09
N ASN A 2 19.57 -1.88 0.49
CA ASN A 2 18.89 -3.16 0.20
C ASN A 2 18.56 -3.96 1.46
N SER A 3 19.37 -3.87 2.49
CA SER A 3 19.14 -4.58 3.76
C SER A 3 17.93 -4.02 4.51
N LEU A 4 17.82 -2.70 4.59
CA LEU A 4 16.69 -2.04 5.22
C LEU A 4 15.38 -2.37 4.50
N TYR A 5 15.43 -2.35 3.18
CA TYR A 5 14.30 -2.70 2.35
C TYR A 5 13.80 -4.13 2.62
N ASN A 6 14.72 -5.08 2.77
CA ASN A 6 14.36 -6.47 3.07
C ASN A 6 13.74 -6.63 4.46
N GLU A 7 14.23 -5.89 5.46
CA GLU A 7 13.65 -5.92 6.80
C GLU A 7 12.25 -5.31 6.82
N ASP A 8 12.04 -4.24 6.05
CA ASP A 8 10.74 -3.61 5.93
C ASP A 8 9.73 -4.54 5.28
N PHE A 9 10.15 -5.35 4.31
CA PHE A 9 9.28 -6.38 3.73
C PHE A 9 8.82 -7.39 4.78
N LYS A 10 9.70 -7.80 5.66
CA LYS A 10 9.33 -8.70 6.76
C LYS A 10 8.30 -8.05 7.67
N GLN A 11 8.46 -6.77 7.96
CA GLN A 11 7.52 -6.01 8.78
C GLN A 11 6.12 -6.02 8.18
N PHE A 12 6.01 -5.90 6.86
CA PHE A 12 4.72 -5.91 6.16
C PHE A 12 4.25 -7.31 5.80
N GLY A 13 4.95 -8.35 6.22
CA GLY A 13 4.58 -9.73 5.92
C GLY A 13 4.90 -10.17 4.49
N LEU A 14 5.80 -9.47 3.82
CA LEU A 14 6.20 -9.78 2.45
C LEU A 14 7.40 -10.71 2.47
N LEU A 15 7.16 -12.00 2.50
CA LEU A 15 8.21 -12.96 2.77
C LEU A 15 8.87 -13.57 1.56
N GLN A 16 8.35 -13.39 0.34
CA GLN A 16 8.83 -14.21 -0.78
C GLN A 16 8.74 -13.50 -2.13
N GLY A 17 9.73 -13.81 -2.99
CA GLY A 17 9.81 -13.33 -4.35
C GLY A 17 10.51 -11.97 -4.47
N GLN A 18 11.08 -11.70 -5.64
CA GLN A 18 11.83 -10.47 -5.89
C GLN A 18 10.97 -9.23 -5.82
N ASP A 19 9.73 -9.34 -6.27
CA ASP A 19 8.79 -8.23 -6.24
C ASP A 19 7.74 -8.37 -5.15
N GLY A 20 7.54 -9.58 -4.61
CA GLY A 20 6.54 -9.82 -3.59
C GLY A 20 5.19 -9.26 -4.00
N LEU A 21 4.66 -8.34 -3.21
CA LEU A 21 3.42 -7.64 -3.51
C LEU A 21 3.64 -6.22 -4.04
N ILE A 22 4.86 -5.87 -4.42
CA ILE A 22 5.18 -4.55 -4.94
C ILE A 22 4.50 -4.34 -6.29
N VAL A 23 3.78 -3.23 -6.38
CA VAL A 23 3.05 -2.81 -7.58
C VAL A 23 3.88 -1.84 -8.40
N TYR A 24 4.56 -0.90 -7.76
CA TYR A 24 5.31 0.14 -8.44
C TYR A 24 6.48 0.62 -7.58
N ARG A 25 7.63 0.82 -8.22
CA ARG A 25 8.85 1.31 -7.58
C ARG A 25 9.14 2.72 -8.07
N GLY A 26 9.00 3.70 -7.19
CA GLY A 26 9.43 5.06 -7.45
C GLY A 26 10.90 5.25 -7.10
N LYS A 27 11.35 6.50 -7.13
CA LYS A 27 12.73 6.86 -6.82
C LYS A 27 13.00 6.86 -5.31
N LEU A 28 12.07 7.39 -4.52
CA LEU A 28 12.21 7.57 -3.06
C LEU A 28 11.19 6.76 -2.28
N ALA A 29 10.17 6.24 -2.95
CA ALA A 29 9.09 5.50 -2.34
C ALA A 29 8.60 4.40 -3.29
N TYR A 30 7.83 3.48 -2.75
CA TYR A 30 7.27 2.37 -3.51
C TYR A 30 5.85 2.10 -3.06
N VAL A 31 5.11 1.37 -3.89
CA VAL A 31 3.72 1.00 -3.64
C VAL A 31 3.59 -0.51 -3.64
N LEU A 32 2.90 -1.05 -2.65
CA LEU A 32 2.70 -2.50 -2.55
C LEU A 32 1.29 -2.82 -2.06
N LEU A 33 0.83 -4.03 -2.36
CA LEU A 33 -0.42 -4.52 -1.80
C LEU A 33 -0.25 -4.87 -0.33
N ASN A 34 -1.27 -4.56 0.48
CA ASN A 34 -1.30 -4.99 1.86
C ASN A 34 -1.62 -6.50 1.89
N LEU A 35 -0.79 -7.27 2.61
CA LEU A 35 -0.99 -8.72 2.75
C LEU A 35 -2.30 -9.05 3.48
N PHE A 36 -2.75 -8.16 4.37
CA PHE A 36 -3.99 -8.32 5.13
C PHE A 36 -4.94 -7.15 4.79
N PRO A 37 -5.53 -7.14 3.59
CA PRO A 37 -6.29 -5.98 3.12
C PRO A 37 -7.59 -5.79 3.88
N TYR A 38 -7.93 -4.51 4.15
CA TYR A 38 -9.28 -4.17 4.61
C TYR A 38 -10.30 -4.28 3.49
N ASN A 39 -9.86 -3.98 2.27
CA ASN A 39 -10.65 -4.12 1.05
C ASN A 39 -9.78 -4.64 -0.07
N ALA A 40 -10.39 -5.21 -1.11
CA ALA A 40 -9.65 -5.63 -2.29
C ALA A 40 -8.89 -4.46 -2.90
N GLY A 41 -7.60 -4.66 -3.20
CA GLY A 41 -6.76 -3.61 -3.74
C GLY A 41 -6.22 -2.62 -2.72
N HIS A 42 -6.28 -2.92 -1.44
CA HIS A 42 -5.68 -2.11 -0.38
C HIS A 42 -4.17 -2.00 -0.60
N LEU A 43 -3.70 -0.79 -0.86
CA LEU A 43 -2.29 -0.50 -1.12
C LEU A 43 -1.65 0.21 0.06
N LEU A 44 -0.35 0.04 0.15
CA LEU A 44 0.52 0.82 1.03
C LEU A 44 1.48 1.64 0.16
N VAL A 45 1.70 2.89 0.53
CA VAL A 45 2.71 3.76 -0.07
C VAL A 45 3.78 4.02 0.98
N CYS A 46 5.00 3.62 0.70
CA CYS A 46 6.09 3.60 1.69
C CYS A 46 7.33 4.27 1.14
N PRO A 47 7.99 5.16 1.89
CA PRO A 47 9.33 5.58 1.53
C PRO A 47 10.32 4.42 1.66
N TYR A 48 11.41 4.45 0.89
CA TYR A 48 12.46 3.44 1.03
C TYR A 48 13.24 3.60 2.34
N ARG A 49 13.49 4.85 2.71
CA ARG A 49 14.25 5.13 3.92
C ARG A 49 13.43 4.78 5.16
N HIS A 50 14.06 4.12 6.12
CA HIS A 50 13.38 3.70 7.35
C HIS A 50 13.27 4.86 8.34
N PHE A 51 12.05 5.27 8.65
CA PHE A 51 11.69 6.18 9.73
C PHE A 51 10.24 5.93 10.13
N SER A 52 9.86 6.32 11.33
CA SER A 52 8.59 5.92 11.90
C SER A 52 7.50 6.99 11.86
N THR A 53 7.86 8.26 11.78
CA THR A 53 6.89 9.35 11.85
C THR A 53 6.99 10.29 10.67
N TYR A 54 5.85 10.81 10.24
CA TYR A 54 5.71 11.57 9.01
C TYR A 54 6.53 12.87 9.02
N ASP A 55 6.68 13.49 10.17
CA ASP A 55 7.47 14.71 10.32
C ASP A 55 8.97 14.51 10.01
N LEU A 56 9.43 13.27 9.98
CA LEU A 56 10.82 12.93 9.63
C LEU A 56 11.04 12.74 8.13
N ALA A 57 9.97 12.74 7.33
CA ALA A 57 10.09 12.63 5.87
C ALA A 57 10.73 13.89 5.30
N SER A 58 11.57 13.71 4.28
CA SER A 58 12.09 14.86 3.52
C SER A 58 10.99 15.47 2.65
N LYS A 59 11.23 16.69 2.16
CA LYS A 59 10.29 17.33 1.22
C LYS A 59 10.12 16.50 -0.04
N GLU A 60 11.20 15.93 -0.53
CA GLU A 60 11.21 15.09 -1.74
C GLU A 60 10.45 13.78 -1.50
N GLU A 61 10.64 13.16 -0.34
CA GLU A 61 9.89 11.96 0.04
C GLU A 61 8.39 12.25 0.15
N THR A 62 8.05 13.34 0.81
CA THR A 62 6.65 13.77 0.95
C THR A 62 6.00 14.00 -0.42
N ALA A 63 6.70 14.69 -1.31
CA ALA A 63 6.21 14.95 -2.66
C ALA A 63 6.01 13.65 -3.44
N GLU A 64 6.93 12.71 -3.35
CA GLU A 64 6.81 11.46 -4.08
C GLU A 64 5.71 10.56 -3.51
N VAL A 65 5.57 10.49 -2.19
CA VAL A 65 4.45 9.74 -1.57
C VAL A 65 3.12 10.29 -2.07
N ALA A 66 2.96 11.61 -2.14
CA ALA A 66 1.76 12.24 -2.65
C ALA A 66 1.52 11.90 -4.13
N LEU A 67 2.55 11.96 -4.95
CA LEU A 67 2.47 11.64 -6.38
C LEU A 67 2.08 10.17 -6.59
N LEU A 68 2.74 9.26 -5.88
CA LEU A 68 2.44 7.83 -5.99
C LEU A 68 1.02 7.51 -5.51
N THR A 69 0.53 8.24 -4.52
CA THR A 69 -0.85 8.12 -4.05
C THR A 69 -1.83 8.50 -5.16
N GLN A 70 -1.59 9.60 -5.87
CA GLN A 70 -2.42 10.00 -7.01
C GLN A 70 -2.39 8.95 -8.12
N GLN A 71 -1.22 8.45 -8.44
CA GLN A 71 -1.06 7.41 -9.47
C GLN A 71 -1.77 6.12 -9.08
N ALA A 72 -1.65 5.73 -7.81
CA ALA A 72 -2.33 4.55 -7.28
C ALA A 72 -3.85 4.68 -7.35
N MET A 73 -4.39 5.84 -6.97
CA MET A 73 -5.82 6.11 -7.07
C MET A 73 -6.32 5.98 -8.51
N ALA A 74 -5.61 6.60 -9.45
CA ALA A 74 -5.95 6.52 -10.87
C ALA A 74 -5.90 5.07 -11.38
N THR A 75 -4.91 4.32 -10.98
CA THR A 75 -4.75 2.91 -11.35
C THR A 75 -5.91 2.06 -10.83
N ILE A 76 -6.28 2.25 -9.57
CA ILE A 76 -7.39 1.51 -8.95
C ILE A 76 -8.71 1.85 -9.62
N VAL A 77 -8.98 3.13 -9.89
CA VAL A 77 -10.21 3.53 -10.59
C VAL A 77 -10.26 2.91 -11.98
N LYS A 78 -9.15 2.96 -12.71
CA LYS A 78 -9.06 2.40 -14.06
C LYS A 78 -9.33 0.88 -14.08
N THR A 79 -8.81 0.15 -13.10
CA THR A 79 -8.84 -1.32 -13.11
C THR A 79 -10.00 -1.92 -12.33
N SER A 80 -10.49 -1.23 -11.31
CA SER A 80 -11.48 -1.78 -10.37
C SER A 80 -12.72 -0.91 -10.19
N GLY A 81 -12.73 0.30 -10.73
CA GLY A 81 -13.89 1.19 -10.66
C GLY A 81 -14.27 1.62 -9.25
N ALA A 82 -13.29 1.80 -8.36
CA ALA A 82 -13.58 2.22 -7.00
C ALA A 82 -14.34 3.55 -6.97
N HIS A 83 -15.27 3.68 -6.03
CA HIS A 83 -16.09 4.89 -5.88
C HIS A 83 -15.44 5.93 -4.96
N GLY A 84 -14.54 5.50 -4.09
CA GLY A 84 -13.85 6.39 -3.17
C GLY A 84 -12.66 5.70 -2.49
N PHE A 85 -12.03 6.41 -1.59
CA PHE A 85 -10.82 5.92 -0.90
C PHE A 85 -10.79 6.40 0.55
N ASN A 86 -10.23 5.58 1.42
CA ASN A 86 -9.74 6.01 2.72
C ASN A 86 -8.22 6.04 2.67
N ILE A 87 -7.65 7.18 3.03
CA ILE A 87 -6.20 7.41 2.98
C ILE A 87 -5.74 7.86 4.35
N GLY A 88 -4.70 7.25 4.89
CA GLY A 88 -4.20 7.67 6.19
C GLY A 88 -3.00 6.87 6.65
N MET A 89 -2.39 7.38 7.71
CA MET A 89 -1.26 6.75 8.38
C MET A 89 -1.57 6.63 9.87
N ASN A 90 -1.16 5.51 10.47
CA ASN A 90 -1.16 5.37 11.90
C ASN A 90 0.18 5.87 12.42
N GLN A 91 0.16 6.82 13.35
CA GLN A 91 1.37 7.43 13.90
C GLN A 91 1.36 7.28 15.41
N GLY A 92 2.38 6.61 15.93
CA GLY A 92 2.52 6.36 17.36
C GLY A 92 1.71 5.16 17.84
N GLU A 93 2.11 4.62 18.97
CA GLU A 93 1.54 3.41 19.56
C GLU A 93 0.04 3.57 19.85
N VAL A 94 -0.38 4.72 20.35
CA VAL A 94 -1.79 5.01 20.69
C VAL A 94 -2.69 5.03 19.46
N ALA A 95 -2.11 5.24 18.28
CA ALA A 95 -2.84 5.23 17.01
C ALA A 95 -2.73 3.91 16.27
N GLY A 96 -2.13 2.89 16.90
CA GLY A 96 -2.00 1.56 16.32
C GLY A 96 -0.71 1.28 15.59
N ALA A 97 0.24 2.23 15.58
CA ALA A 97 1.56 2.00 14.99
C ALA A 97 2.51 1.39 16.02
N GLY A 98 3.39 0.49 15.59
CA GLY A 98 4.48 0.01 16.43
C GLY A 98 5.55 1.07 16.65
N ILE A 99 6.34 0.92 17.73
CA ILE A 99 7.37 1.90 18.10
C ILE A 99 8.44 2.05 17.02
N ALA A 100 8.84 0.95 16.40
CA ALA A 100 9.88 0.93 15.38
C ALA A 100 9.31 0.68 13.98
N GLU A 101 8.04 0.97 13.79
CA GLU A 101 7.38 0.67 12.54
C GLU A 101 7.85 1.60 11.43
N HIS A 102 8.11 1.03 10.26
CA HIS A 102 8.44 1.79 9.06
C HIS A 102 7.21 2.58 8.60
N LEU A 103 7.37 3.87 8.32
CA LEU A 103 6.28 4.72 7.89
C LEU A 103 5.60 4.14 6.63
N HIS A 104 4.29 4.05 6.67
CA HIS A 104 3.52 3.62 5.51
C HIS A 104 2.14 4.29 5.52
N GLN A 105 1.69 4.64 4.33
CA GLN A 105 0.38 5.23 4.13
C GLN A 105 -0.55 4.18 3.56
N HIS A 106 -1.69 4.01 4.21
CA HIS A 106 -2.75 3.14 3.70
C HIS A 106 -3.56 3.86 2.62
N LEU A 107 -3.86 3.15 1.56
CA LEU A 107 -4.79 3.58 0.52
C LEU A 107 -5.81 2.46 0.33
N VAL A 108 -7.01 2.65 0.85
CA VAL A 108 -8.05 1.63 0.86
C VAL A 108 -9.15 2.02 -0.12
N PRO A 109 -9.32 1.27 -1.22
CA PRO A 109 -10.43 1.52 -2.14
C PRO A 109 -11.77 1.22 -1.48
N ARG A 110 -12.78 2.02 -1.82
CA ARG A 110 -14.12 1.85 -1.28
C ARG A 110 -15.13 1.83 -2.41
N TRP A 111 -16.13 0.96 -2.26
CA TRP A 111 -17.28 0.89 -3.16
C TRP A 111 -18.56 1.09 -2.37
N ARG A 112 -19.61 1.51 -3.04
CA ARG A 112 -20.92 1.62 -2.39
C ARG A 112 -21.32 0.26 -1.84
N ASN A 113 -21.76 0.25 -0.57
CA ASN A 113 -22.21 -0.95 0.15
C ASN A 113 -21.12 -1.98 0.44
N ASP A 114 -19.85 -1.63 0.33
CA ASP A 114 -18.74 -2.54 0.60
C ASP A 114 -18.70 -2.99 2.06
N SER A 115 -19.13 -2.14 2.99
CA SER A 115 -19.15 -2.45 4.41
C SER A 115 -20.06 -3.61 4.78
N ASN A 116 -21.08 -3.90 3.97
CA ASN A 116 -21.98 -5.04 4.17
C ASN A 116 -21.42 -6.35 3.62
N PHE A 117 -20.45 -6.25 2.72
CA PHE A 117 -19.91 -7.39 1.98
C PHE A 117 -18.54 -7.80 2.52
N PHE A 118 -17.77 -6.85 2.96
CA PHE A 118 -16.35 -7.00 3.28
C PHE A 118 -16.02 -7.86 4.48
N PRO A 119 -16.73 -7.81 5.62
CA PRO A 119 -16.42 -8.69 6.73
C PRO A 119 -16.47 -10.18 6.37
N ILE A 120 -17.34 -10.53 5.42
CA ILE A 120 -17.47 -11.91 4.95
C ILE A 120 -16.29 -12.28 4.06
N ILE A 121 -15.91 -11.40 3.13
CA ILE A 121 -14.76 -11.62 2.24
C ILE A 121 -13.44 -11.55 2.99
N GLY A 122 -13.30 -10.61 3.92
CA GLY A 122 -12.10 -10.46 4.76
C GLY A 122 -11.83 -11.71 5.59
N GLN A 123 -12.86 -12.43 5.98
CA GLN A 123 -12.71 -13.70 6.69
C GLN A 123 -12.27 -14.85 5.77
N THR A 124 -12.47 -14.74 4.46
CA THR A 124 -12.07 -15.79 3.51
C THR A 124 -10.62 -15.69 3.08
N LYS A 125 -9.85 -14.81 3.68
CA LYS A 125 -8.41 -14.69 3.57
C LYS A 125 -7.90 -14.03 2.30
N ALA A 126 -6.91 -13.20 2.49
CA ALA A 126 -5.98 -12.82 1.45
C ALA A 126 -5.36 -14.09 0.88
N MET A 127 -5.95 -14.64 -0.17
CA MET A 127 -5.33 -15.77 -0.86
C MET A 127 -4.11 -15.24 -1.60
N PRO A 128 -2.90 -15.79 -1.36
CA PRO A 128 -1.70 -15.31 -2.05
C PRO A 128 -1.83 -15.28 -3.57
N LYS A 129 -2.55 -16.23 -4.13
CA LYS A 129 -2.82 -16.29 -5.58
C LYS A 129 -3.66 -15.08 -6.02
N LEU A 130 -4.70 -14.75 -5.27
CA LEU A 130 -5.56 -13.60 -5.59
C LEU A 130 -4.80 -12.29 -5.45
N LEU A 131 -3.98 -12.15 -4.41
CA LEU A 131 -3.12 -10.98 -4.23
C LEU A 131 -2.12 -10.84 -5.38
N GLY A 132 -1.53 -11.94 -5.83
CA GLY A 132 -0.63 -11.94 -6.98
C GLY A 132 -1.30 -11.47 -8.25
N GLU A 133 -2.53 -11.89 -8.50
CA GLU A 133 -3.32 -11.46 -9.65
C GLU A 133 -3.64 -9.96 -9.58
N VAL A 134 -4.02 -9.46 -8.42
CA VAL A 134 -4.31 -8.03 -8.22
C VAL A 134 -3.02 -7.22 -8.39
N ARG A 135 -1.91 -7.67 -7.81
CA ARG A 135 -0.61 -7.03 -7.97
C ARG A 135 -0.25 -6.89 -9.45
N GLU A 136 -0.38 -7.97 -10.20
CA GLU A 136 -0.06 -7.98 -11.62
C GLU A 136 -0.96 -7.04 -12.41
N THR A 137 -2.25 -7.03 -12.12
CA THR A 137 -3.20 -6.11 -12.75
C THR A 137 -2.81 -4.66 -12.52
N PHE A 138 -2.49 -4.29 -11.28
CA PHE A 138 -2.10 -2.92 -10.96
C PHE A 138 -0.76 -2.56 -11.60
N ALA A 139 0.23 -3.45 -11.53
CA ALA A 139 1.55 -3.21 -12.11
C ALA A 139 1.47 -3.00 -13.63
N ASN A 140 0.69 -3.82 -14.32
CA ASN A 140 0.55 -3.75 -15.77
C ASN A 140 -0.29 -2.56 -16.25
N ASN A 141 -1.07 -1.96 -15.37
CA ASN A 141 -1.97 -0.84 -15.71
C ASN A 141 -1.62 0.44 -14.96
N TRP A 142 -0.43 0.53 -14.39
CA TRP A 142 -0.03 1.69 -13.60
C TRP A 142 -0.13 2.98 -14.41
N VAL A 143 -0.76 4.00 -13.82
CA VAL A 143 -1.01 5.29 -14.46
C VAL A 143 0.03 6.29 -13.95
N THR A 144 0.99 6.63 -14.81
CA THR A 144 2.09 7.56 -14.45
C THR A 144 1.76 9.02 -14.68
N ASP A 145 0.73 9.31 -15.46
CA ASP A 145 0.34 10.67 -15.83
C ASP A 145 -0.92 11.15 -15.09
N ALA A 146 -1.13 10.58 -13.93
CA ALA A 146 -2.28 10.95 -13.10
C ALA A 146 -2.16 12.36 -12.52
#